data_842a142645154da1b0e4433855ea9472
#
_entry.id   842a142645154da1b0e4433855ea9472
#
_cell.length_a   1.000
_cell.length_b   1.000
_cell.length_c   1.000
_cell.angle_alpha   90.00
_cell.angle_beta   90.00
_cell.angle_gamma   90.00
#
_symmetry.space_group_name_H-M   'P 1'
#
loop_
_entity.id
_entity.type
_entity.pdbx_description
1 polymer ?
#
loop_
_entity_poly.entity_id
_entity_poly.type
_entity_poly.pdbx_seq_one_letter_code
_entity_poly.pdbx_strand_id
1 'polypeptide(L)'
;MKVTVIANISANGRILISDNPHHKLPPETMEFYVQFVRQVGNVVIGLKTFENFLNFPDQVKEHFNGIEIIILADKPYTADGYKTVASPEEAIAYMSTKGVREISVGGGAGTFNAFLDWDLITDIYFNVSPIITGAGAILANNEELSSTFRYKAQTLKNGFLQLHLTKED
;
A
#
# COMPACT_ATOMS: atom_id res chain seq x y z
N MET A 1 -12.66 -8.28 8.06
CA MET A 1 -11.95 -6.96 8.07
C MET A 1 -11.68 -6.57 6.63
N LYS A 2 -11.92 -5.32 6.27
CA LYS A 2 -11.54 -4.82 4.95
C LYS A 2 -10.04 -4.56 4.91
N VAL A 3 -9.37 -5.01 3.84
CA VAL A 3 -7.93 -4.84 3.63
C VAL A 3 -7.73 -4.18 2.27
N THR A 4 -7.30 -2.93 2.28
CA THR A 4 -7.19 -2.10 1.08
C THR A 4 -5.73 -1.80 0.74
N VAL A 5 -5.31 -2.19 -0.45
CA VAL A 5 -4.00 -1.84 -1.02
C VAL A 5 -4.12 -0.57 -1.87
N ILE A 6 -3.12 0.31 -1.77
CA ILE A 6 -2.97 1.45 -2.67
C ILE A 6 -1.59 1.36 -3.32
N ALA A 7 -1.56 1.11 -4.61
CA ALA A 7 -0.31 0.94 -5.35
C ALA A 7 -0.27 1.79 -6.62
N ASN A 8 0.89 2.37 -6.88
CA ASN A 8 1.18 3.00 -8.16
C ASN A 8 1.82 1.95 -9.08
N ILE A 9 1.29 1.79 -10.27
CA ILE A 9 1.77 0.79 -11.24
C ILE A 9 1.99 1.43 -12.62
N SER A 10 2.90 0.83 -13.37
CA SER A 10 3.06 1.11 -14.80
C SER A 10 1.95 0.47 -15.62
N ALA A 11 1.79 0.88 -16.87
CA ALA A 11 0.81 0.31 -17.78
C ALA A 11 1.02 -1.21 -18.05
N ASN A 12 2.24 -1.71 -17.83
CA ASN A 12 2.55 -3.14 -17.90
C ASN A 12 2.63 -3.82 -16.52
N GLY A 13 2.04 -3.21 -15.48
CA GLY A 13 1.84 -3.86 -14.18
C GLY A 13 3.04 -3.89 -13.23
N ARG A 14 4.09 -3.09 -13.48
CA ARG A 14 5.22 -2.98 -12.56
C ARG A 14 4.92 -1.98 -11.45
N ILE A 15 5.29 -2.31 -10.22
CA ILE A 15 5.13 -1.38 -9.09
C ILE A 15 6.08 -0.21 -9.28
N LEU A 16 5.54 1.00 -9.21
CA LEU A 16 6.29 2.25 -9.29
C LEU A 16 6.48 2.80 -7.87
N ILE A 17 7.72 3.05 -7.50
CA ILE A 17 8.07 3.65 -6.20
C ILE A 17 8.37 5.14 -6.38
N SER A 18 8.09 5.92 -5.33
CA SER A 18 8.15 7.39 -5.38
C SER A 18 9.55 7.96 -5.57
N ASP A 19 10.58 7.22 -5.19
CA ASP A 19 11.99 7.63 -5.27
C ASP A 19 12.73 7.09 -6.52
N ASN A 20 12.00 6.56 -7.50
CA ASN A 20 12.61 6.07 -8.73
C ASN A 20 13.15 7.25 -9.56
N PRO A 21 14.45 7.24 -9.92
CA PRO A 21 15.05 8.34 -10.67
C PRO A 21 14.58 8.46 -12.12
N HIS A 22 13.98 7.40 -12.67
CA HIS A 22 13.57 7.35 -14.08
C HIS A 22 12.15 7.85 -14.35
N HIS A 23 11.33 8.02 -13.31
CA HIS A 23 9.98 8.58 -13.45
C HIS A 23 9.52 9.23 -12.14
N LYS A 24 8.71 10.26 -12.29
CA LYS A 24 8.05 10.93 -11.15
C LYS A 24 6.58 10.52 -11.12
N LEU A 25 6.10 10.18 -9.94
CA LEU A 25 4.66 10.01 -9.73
C LEU A 25 3.99 11.40 -9.66
N PRO A 26 2.78 11.54 -10.21
CA PRO A 26 2.06 12.80 -10.11
C PRO A 26 1.64 13.09 -8.66
N PRO A 27 1.59 14.37 -8.28
CA PRO A 27 1.20 14.77 -6.92
C PRO A 27 -0.15 14.19 -6.48
N GLU A 28 -1.09 14.03 -7.39
CA GLU A 28 -2.44 13.52 -7.15
C GLU A 28 -2.45 12.10 -6.58
N THR A 29 -1.44 11.29 -6.91
CA THR A 29 -1.32 9.93 -6.34
C THR A 29 -0.97 9.97 -4.86
N MET A 30 -0.11 10.91 -4.46
CA MET A 30 0.26 11.12 -3.06
C MET A 30 -0.90 11.76 -2.29
N GLU A 31 -1.57 12.74 -2.88
CA GLU A 31 -2.76 13.35 -2.28
C GLU A 31 -3.83 12.31 -1.97
N PHE A 32 -4.15 11.46 -2.95
CA PHE A 32 -5.10 10.37 -2.78
C PHE A 32 -4.66 9.42 -1.65
N TYR A 33 -3.40 8.99 -1.67
CA TYR A 33 -2.86 8.08 -0.66
C TYR A 33 -2.99 8.65 0.76
N VAL A 34 -2.55 9.89 0.97
CA VAL A 34 -2.61 10.55 2.27
C VAL A 34 -4.06 10.72 2.74
N GLN A 35 -4.96 11.16 1.85
CA GLN A 35 -6.37 11.33 2.19
C GLN A 35 -7.01 10.00 2.59
N PHE A 36 -6.73 8.94 1.84
CA PHE A 36 -7.26 7.61 2.12
C PHE A 36 -6.76 7.07 3.46
N VAL A 37 -5.44 7.11 3.69
CA VAL A 37 -4.83 6.62 4.94
C VAL A 37 -5.34 7.40 6.16
N ARG A 38 -5.54 8.71 6.01
CA ARG A 38 -6.18 9.54 7.05
C ARG A 38 -7.62 9.14 7.34
N GLN A 39 -8.39 8.84 6.31
CA GLN A 39 -9.77 8.39 6.46
C GLN A 39 -9.86 7.05 7.18
N VAL A 40 -8.96 6.12 6.87
CA VAL A 40 -8.88 4.80 7.50
C VAL A 40 -8.28 4.88 8.91
N GLY A 41 -7.36 5.82 9.14
CA GLY A 41 -6.70 6.06 10.43
C GLY A 41 -5.51 5.14 10.72
N ASN A 42 -5.14 4.27 9.79
CA ASN A 42 -4.01 3.36 9.95
C ASN A 42 -3.36 3.01 8.61
N VAL A 43 -2.11 2.54 8.67
CA VAL A 43 -1.41 2.01 7.50
C VAL A 43 -0.36 0.96 7.89
N VAL A 44 -0.33 -0.14 7.16
CA VAL A 44 0.73 -1.16 7.24
C VAL A 44 1.75 -0.88 6.15
N ILE A 45 3.01 -0.73 6.54
CA ILE A 45 4.14 -0.53 5.64
C ILE A 45 5.27 -1.48 5.97
N GLY A 46 6.08 -1.86 4.99
CA GLY A 46 7.25 -2.70 5.21
C GLY A 46 8.39 -1.91 5.88
N LEU A 47 9.31 -2.65 6.52
CA LEU A 47 10.45 -2.05 7.24
C LEU A 47 11.24 -1.06 6.39
N LYS A 48 11.61 -1.42 5.15
CA LYS A 48 12.35 -0.53 4.27
C LYS A 48 11.58 0.76 3.94
N THR A 49 10.27 0.66 3.76
CA THR A 49 9.40 1.83 3.54
C THR A 49 9.35 2.71 4.80
N PHE A 50 9.31 2.10 5.97
CA PHE A 50 9.36 2.81 7.24
C PHE A 50 10.70 3.53 7.44
N GLU A 51 11.83 2.89 7.15
CA GLU A 51 13.15 3.52 7.21
C GLU A 51 13.24 4.73 6.28
N ASN A 52 12.68 4.64 5.07
CA ASN A 52 12.58 5.79 4.16
C ASN A 52 11.67 6.89 4.73
N PHE A 53 10.54 6.52 5.34
CA PHE A 53 9.65 7.48 6.00
C PHE A 53 10.34 8.27 7.12
N LEU A 54 11.20 7.64 7.90
CA LEU A 54 11.97 8.33 8.95
C LEU A 54 12.85 9.45 8.40
N ASN A 55 13.31 9.33 7.15
CA ASN A 55 14.15 10.30 6.45
C ASN A 55 13.37 11.40 5.72
N PHE A 56 12.03 11.33 5.71
CA PHE A 56 11.23 12.38 5.09
C PHE A 56 11.33 13.71 5.86
N PRO A 57 11.19 14.85 5.18
CA PRO A 57 11.03 16.14 5.84
C PRO A 57 9.85 16.13 6.82
N ASP A 58 9.97 16.88 7.91
CA ASP A 58 8.94 16.92 8.96
C ASP A 58 7.57 17.33 8.42
N GLN A 59 7.52 18.27 7.46
CA GLN A 59 6.29 18.67 6.78
C GLN A 59 5.57 17.50 6.09
N VAL A 60 6.33 16.54 5.56
CA VAL A 60 5.75 15.32 4.95
C VAL A 60 5.25 14.37 6.04
N LYS A 61 6.04 14.20 7.12
CA LYS A 61 5.64 13.35 8.25
C LYS A 61 4.40 13.86 8.97
N GLU A 62 4.19 15.18 9.02
CA GLU A 62 2.98 15.80 9.59
C GLU A 62 1.68 15.34 8.92
N HIS A 63 1.73 14.96 7.65
CA HIS A 63 0.57 14.38 6.97
C HIS A 63 0.11 13.05 7.58
N PHE A 64 0.98 12.37 8.32
CA PHE A 64 0.70 11.09 8.99
C PHE A 64 0.42 11.23 10.48
N ASN A 65 0.35 12.46 11.01
CA ASN A 65 -0.01 12.70 12.39
C ASN A 65 -1.41 12.14 12.72
N GLY A 66 -1.50 11.35 13.79
CA GLY A 66 -2.74 10.68 14.20
C GLY A 66 -3.06 9.39 13.43
N ILE A 67 -2.24 9.00 12.46
CA ILE A 67 -2.37 7.74 11.75
C ILE A 67 -1.53 6.67 12.47
N GLU A 68 -2.12 5.52 12.73
CA GLU A 68 -1.38 4.39 13.29
C GLU A 68 -0.57 3.70 12.20
N ILE A 69 0.76 3.85 12.26
CA ILE A 69 1.69 3.18 11.36
C ILE A 69 2.10 1.84 11.97
N ILE A 70 1.86 0.75 11.22
CA ILE A 70 2.23 -0.60 11.60
C ILE A 70 3.36 -1.06 10.67
N ILE A 71 4.44 -1.55 11.27
CA ILE A 71 5.63 -1.98 10.52
C ILE A 71 5.55 -3.49 10.32
N LEU A 72 5.49 -3.93 9.07
CA LEU A 72 5.64 -5.34 8.71
C LEU A 72 7.12 -5.64 8.48
N ALA A 73 7.69 -6.53 9.30
CA ALA A 73 9.09 -6.92 9.23
C ALA A 73 9.24 -8.44 9.39
N ASP A 74 9.95 -9.05 8.46
CA ASP A 74 10.27 -10.49 8.46
C ASP A 74 11.34 -10.89 9.49
N LYS A 75 11.96 -9.89 10.13
CA LYS A 75 12.99 -10.06 11.17
C LYS A 75 12.58 -9.28 12.42
N PRO A 76 13.06 -9.70 13.60
CA PRO A 76 12.82 -8.92 14.84
C PRO A 76 13.26 -7.47 14.67
N TYR A 77 12.32 -6.57 14.83
CA TYR A 77 12.52 -5.13 14.73
C TYR A 77 11.65 -4.40 15.76
N THR A 78 12.18 -3.37 16.35
CA THR A 78 11.44 -2.50 17.28
C THR A 78 11.72 -1.04 16.95
N ALA A 79 10.70 -0.23 17.00
CA ALA A 79 10.81 1.22 16.89
C ALA A 79 9.90 1.87 17.93
N ASP A 80 10.43 2.80 18.71
CA ASP A 80 9.69 3.46 19.76
C ASP A 80 8.47 4.21 19.21
N GLY A 81 7.32 3.94 19.81
CA GLY A 81 6.05 4.55 19.38
C GLY A 81 5.36 3.88 18.20
N TYR A 82 5.92 2.79 17.64
CA TYR A 82 5.35 2.08 16.50
C TYR A 82 5.09 0.60 16.83
N LYS A 83 4.03 0.05 16.25
CA LYS A 83 3.75 -1.38 16.33
C LYS A 83 4.49 -2.10 15.20
N THR A 84 5.26 -3.12 15.55
CA THR A 84 5.86 -4.05 14.59
C THR A 84 5.14 -5.40 14.65
N VAL A 85 4.95 -6.00 13.49
CA VAL A 85 4.34 -7.32 13.30
C VAL A 85 5.18 -8.14 12.32
N ALA A 86 5.14 -9.47 12.48
CA ALA A 86 5.92 -10.38 11.64
C ALA A 86 5.15 -10.87 10.40
N SER A 87 3.81 -10.77 10.41
CA SER A 87 2.99 -11.24 9.30
C SER A 87 1.76 -10.36 9.06
N PRO A 88 1.13 -10.45 7.87
CA PRO A 88 -0.13 -9.81 7.58
C PRO A 88 -1.26 -10.18 8.56
N GLU A 89 -1.32 -11.45 8.97
CA GLU A 89 -2.31 -11.96 9.91
C GLU A 89 -2.15 -11.32 11.29
N GLU A 90 -0.90 -11.12 11.74
CA GLU A 90 -0.62 -10.41 12.99
C GLU A 90 -1.08 -8.95 12.93
N ALA A 91 -0.92 -8.27 11.77
CA ALA A 91 -1.43 -6.92 11.58
C ALA A 91 -2.95 -6.89 11.68
N ILE A 92 -3.63 -7.83 11.00
CA ILE A 92 -5.10 -7.98 11.04
C ILE A 92 -5.57 -8.27 12.47
N ALA A 93 -4.94 -9.22 13.14
CA ALA A 93 -5.28 -9.58 14.52
C ALA A 93 -5.11 -8.38 15.46
N TYR A 94 -3.98 -7.69 15.39
CA TYR A 94 -3.70 -6.50 16.20
C TYR A 94 -4.77 -5.42 16.00
N MET A 95 -5.11 -5.08 14.76
CA MET A 95 -6.10 -4.05 14.47
C MET A 95 -7.52 -4.51 14.86
N SER A 96 -7.81 -5.80 14.75
CA SER A 96 -9.09 -6.37 15.21
C SER A 96 -9.29 -6.19 16.72
N THR A 97 -8.24 -6.34 17.54
CA THR A 97 -8.34 -6.13 18.99
C THR A 97 -8.67 -4.67 19.35
N LYS A 98 -8.39 -3.74 18.45
CA LYS A 98 -8.70 -2.29 18.59
C LYS A 98 -10.09 -1.92 18.04
N GLY A 99 -10.85 -2.90 17.54
CA GLY A 99 -12.16 -2.67 16.94
C GLY A 99 -12.12 -2.01 15.56
N VAL A 100 -10.94 -1.97 14.91
CA VAL A 100 -10.76 -1.43 13.58
C VAL A 100 -11.39 -2.36 12.53
N ARG A 101 -12.07 -1.78 11.55
CA ARG A 101 -12.78 -2.53 10.50
C ARG A 101 -12.10 -2.52 9.15
N GLU A 102 -11.15 -1.63 8.95
CA GLU A 102 -10.41 -1.49 7.70
C GLU A 102 -8.92 -1.22 7.97
N ILE A 103 -8.06 -1.92 7.24
CA ILE A 103 -6.61 -1.70 7.22
C ILE A 103 -6.22 -1.17 5.84
N SER A 104 -5.41 -0.12 5.79
CA SER A 104 -4.73 0.29 4.57
C SER A 104 -3.33 -0.32 4.50
N VAL A 105 -2.96 -0.81 3.31
CA VAL A 105 -1.64 -1.37 3.02
C VAL A 105 -0.92 -0.42 2.07
N GLY A 106 0.13 0.24 2.60
CA GLY A 106 0.79 1.36 1.92
C GLY A 106 2.10 1.01 1.19
N GLY A 107 2.55 -0.23 1.26
CA GLY A 107 3.76 -0.69 0.54
C GLY A 107 4.97 -0.89 1.46
N GLY A 108 6.22 -1.19 0.95
CA GLY A 108 6.52 -1.40 -0.48
C GLY A 108 6.05 -2.73 -1.09
N ALA A 109 6.68 -3.11 -2.18
CA ALA A 109 6.29 -4.28 -2.96
C ALA A 109 6.25 -5.59 -2.14
N GLY A 110 7.21 -5.81 -1.26
CA GLY A 110 7.21 -6.97 -0.37
C GLY A 110 5.98 -7.01 0.56
N THR A 111 5.54 -5.87 1.05
CA THR A 111 4.32 -5.77 1.89
C THR A 111 3.07 -6.06 1.07
N PHE A 112 2.96 -5.50 -0.15
CA PHE A 112 1.84 -5.82 -1.03
C PHE A 112 1.78 -7.31 -1.34
N ASN A 113 2.91 -7.91 -1.70
CA ASN A 113 2.99 -9.34 -2.01
C ASN A 113 2.69 -10.21 -0.79
N ALA A 114 3.14 -9.84 0.41
CA ALA A 114 2.82 -10.57 1.63
C ALA A 114 1.29 -10.67 1.86
N PHE A 115 0.54 -9.59 1.63
CA PHE A 115 -0.91 -9.62 1.74
C PHE A 115 -1.60 -10.32 0.56
N LEU A 116 -1.08 -10.18 -0.66
CA LEU A 116 -1.61 -10.83 -1.85
C LEU A 116 -1.40 -12.34 -1.83
N ASP A 117 -0.20 -12.79 -1.51
CA ASP A 117 0.17 -14.21 -1.55
C ASP A 117 -0.64 -15.07 -0.54
N TRP A 118 -1.19 -14.44 0.49
CA TRP A 118 -2.13 -15.05 1.43
C TRP A 118 -3.61 -14.75 1.14
N ASP A 119 -3.90 -14.15 -0.01
CA ASP A 119 -5.26 -13.82 -0.46
C ASP A 119 -6.09 -12.98 0.53
N LEU A 120 -5.42 -12.11 1.28
CA LEU A 120 -6.02 -11.32 2.36
C LEU A 120 -6.63 -9.99 1.90
N ILE A 121 -6.40 -9.59 0.64
CA ILE A 121 -6.81 -8.29 0.13
C ILE A 121 -8.25 -8.33 -0.34
N THR A 122 -9.04 -7.35 0.09
CA THR A 122 -10.44 -7.18 -0.32
C THR A 122 -10.62 -6.07 -1.35
N ASP A 123 -9.75 -5.05 -1.30
CA ASP A 123 -9.82 -3.88 -2.17
C ASP A 123 -8.44 -3.46 -2.64
N ILE A 124 -8.34 -3.00 -3.88
CA ILE A 124 -7.10 -2.47 -4.44
C ILE A 124 -7.39 -1.18 -5.18
N TYR A 125 -6.63 -0.13 -4.90
CA TYR A 125 -6.53 1.05 -5.75
C TYR A 125 -5.22 1.02 -6.53
N PHE A 126 -5.32 0.86 -7.84
CA PHE A 126 -4.19 1.04 -8.75
C PHE A 126 -4.22 2.42 -9.38
N ASN A 127 -3.18 3.21 -9.13
CA ASN A 127 -2.91 4.40 -9.93
C ASN A 127 -2.02 3.98 -11.09
N VAL A 128 -2.58 3.92 -12.29
CA VAL A 128 -1.90 3.41 -13.48
C VAL A 128 -1.24 4.57 -14.23
N SER A 129 0.07 4.57 -14.26
CA SER A 129 0.85 5.53 -15.05
C SER A 129 1.04 5.04 -16.49
N PRO A 130 0.99 5.93 -17.50
CA PRO A 130 1.19 5.57 -18.91
C PRO A 130 2.68 5.31 -19.23
N ILE A 131 3.30 4.45 -18.46
CA ILE A 131 4.73 4.11 -18.51
C ILE A 131 4.85 2.61 -18.76
N ILE A 132 5.73 2.23 -19.67
CA ILE A 132 6.18 0.85 -19.86
C ILE A 132 7.61 0.78 -19.32
N THR A 133 7.84 -0.09 -18.35
CA THR A 133 9.16 -0.27 -17.71
C THR A 133 9.46 -1.73 -17.42
N GLY A 134 10.71 -2.11 -17.56
CA GLY A 134 11.23 -3.41 -17.09
C GLY A 134 11.62 -3.39 -15.61
N ALA A 135 11.77 -2.20 -15.02
CA ALA A 135 12.09 -2.03 -13.62
C ALA A 135 10.84 -2.10 -12.74
N GLY A 136 11.03 -2.37 -11.46
CA GLY A 136 9.96 -2.51 -10.48
C GLY A 136 9.53 -3.96 -10.28
N ALA A 137 9.04 -4.26 -9.07
CA ALA A 137 8.53 -5.57 -8.73
C ALA A 137 7.19 -5.84 -9.41
N ILE A 138 6.86 -7.11 -9.55
CA ILE A 138 5.53 -7.57 -9.93
C ILE A 138 4.67 -7.76 -8.67
N LEU A 139 3.36 -7.70 -8.83
CA LEU A 139 2.41 -8.06 -7.80
C LEU A 139 2.09 -9.54 -7.87
N ALA A 140 1.94 -10.16 -6.70
CA ALA A 140 1.76 -11.58 -6.46
C ALA A 140 2.95 -12.46 -6.88
N ASN A 141 3.49 -13.19 -5.90
CA ASN A 141 4.54 -14.18 -6.13
C ASN A 141 4.01 -15.62 -6.04
N ASN A 142 2.80 -15.80 -5.49
CA ASN A 142 2.16 -17.09 -5.38
C ASN A 142 1.52 -17.46 -6.73
N GLU A 143 2.12 -18.42 -7.44
CA GLU A 143 1.65 -18.87 -8.76
C GLU A 143 0.27 -19.56 -8.71
N GLU A 144 -0.15 -20.01 -7.52
CA GLU A 144 -1.47 -20.63 -7.31
C GLU A 144 -2.56 -19.60 -6.99
N LEU A 145 -2.17 -18.33 -6.74
CA LEU A 145 -3.13 -17.28 -6.44
C LEU A 145 -3.97 -16.97 -7.69
N SER A 146 -5.29 -17.04 -7.53
CA SER A 146 -6.26 -16.61 -8.52
C SER A 146 -7.46 -15.99 -7.82
N SER A 147 -7.56 -14.68 -7.84
CA SER A 147 -8.65 -13.93 -7.21
C SER A 147 -9.36 -13.06 -8.22
N THR A 148 -10.69 -13.09 -8.19
CA THR A 148 -11.54 -12.29 -9.06
C THR A 148 -11.99 -11.02 -8.36
N PHE A 149 -11.94 -9.91 -9.09
CA PHE A 149 -12.37 -8.61 -8.60
C PHE A 149 -13.34 -7.96 -9.59
N ARG A 150 -14.27 -7.16 -9.05
CA ARG A 150 -14.99 -6.15 -9.83
C ARG A 150 -14.20 -4.86 -9.86
N TYR A 151 -14.31 -4.08 -10.91
CA TYR A 151 -13.58 -2.82 -10.99
C TYR A 151 -14.46 -1.65 -11.39
N LYS A 152 -14.05 -0.46 -10.92
CA LYS A 152 -14.50 0.83 -11.40
C LYS A 152 -13.28 1.62 -11.84
N ALA A 153 -13.30 2.13 -13.06
CA ALA A 153 -12.25 3.00 -13.56
C ALA A 153 -12.63 4.47 -13.38
N GLN A 154 -11.65 5.31 -13.06
CA GLN A 154 -11.79 6.76 -13.10
C GLN A 154 -10.48 7.39 -13.57
N THR A 155 -10.56 8.56 -14.18
CA THR A 155 -9.37 9.33 -14.58
C THR A 155 -9.04 10.34 -13.49
N LEU A 156 -7.80 10.35 -13.01
CA LEU A 156 -7.30 11.39 -12.13
C LEU A 156 -7.01 12.68 -12.92
N LYS A 157 -6.82 13.81 -12.20
CA LYS A 157 -6.71 15.16 -12.79
C LYS A 157 -5.69 15.28 -13.93
N ASN A 158 -4.57 14.58 -13.86
CA ASN A 158 -3.50 14.62 -14.88
C ASN A 158 -3.61 13.51 -15.94
N GLY A 159 -4.80 12.98 -16.18
CA GLY A 159 -5.01 11.93 -17.16
C GLY A 159 -4.56 10.53 -16.71
N PHE A 160 -4.15 10.36 -15.46
CA PHE A 160 -3.85 9.06 -14.90
C PHE A 160 -5.12 8.26 -14.67
N LEU A 161 -5.04 6.98 -14.97
CA LEU A 161 -6.13 6.05 -14.71
C LEU A 161 -6.01 5.54 -13.27
N GLN A 162 -7.11 5.61 -12.51
CA GLN A 162 -7.23 4.90 -11.25
C GLN A 162 -8.23 3.75 -11.41
N LEU A 163 -7.83 2.57 -11.03
CA LEU A 163 -8.70 1.40 -10.93
C LEU A 163 -8.97 1.14 -9.45
N HIS A 164 -10.24 1.02 -9.08
CA HIS A 164 -10.66 0.47 -7.80
C HIS A 164 -11.18 -0.94 -8.04
N LEU A 165 -10.51 -1.92 -7.47
CA LEU A 165 -10.87 -3.33 -7.53
C LEU A 165 -11.46 -3.73 -6.17
N THR A 166 -12.61 -4.40 -6.20
CA THR A 166 -13.24 -4.98 -5.01
C THR A 166 -13.39 -6.48 -5.22
N LYS A 167 -12.90 -7.28 -4.27
CA LYS A 167 -12.93 -8.75 -4.37
C LYS A 167 -14.37 -9.24 -4.47
N GLU A 168 -14.59 -10.20 -5.36
CA GLU A 168 -15.85 -10.93 -5.43
C GLU A 168 -15.89 -12.02 -4.36
N ASP A 169 -17.05 -12.17 -3.71
CA ASP A 169 -17.30 -13.24 -2.73
C ASP A 169 -17.37 -14.63 -3.39
#